data_06c7efb963a3e2b257ef1b6efe785d23
#
_entry.id   06c7efb963a3e2b257ef1b6efe785d23
#
_cell.length_a   1.000
_cell.length_b   1.000
_cell.length_c   1.000
_cell.angle_alpha   90.00
_cell.angle_beta   90.00
_cell.angle_gamma   90.00
#
_symmetry.space_group_name_H-M   'P 1'
#
loop_
_entity.id
_entity.type
_entity.pdbx_description
1 polymer ?
#
loop_
_entity_poly.entity_id
_entity_poly.type
_entity_poly.pdbx_seq_one_letter_code
_entity_poly.pdbx_strand_id
1 'polypeptide(L)'
;MRKIHLALVAFVLVVMSGYALAQQAPAPARPVPTNLPEWAWGVMPPAPPPQPGAAPAAPPADDGSILHLEGSSVGLTRTQLRGIPSIPDWHPEDHGPMPDIVSKGRMPAVRACGFCHLPNGRGRPENAGPAGLSVSYFMQQMEDFKNDLRKSSDPRKGNVNTMIGFAKQATPEEVKAAAEYFAALPIPQGWVKVKEVSMVPKTKIQGNVYFELEGAQAGKEPIGNRVIEVPEHGQERFEMRDGHAGYIAYVPVGAVKKGEALASKLQCSMCHGANLEGLGPVPALAGRSPSYMARQLFDFQTGARHGLWSDLMKPIVAKMTAEDLVNITAYIASKNPPAADVRQTARAKPQSRHSRPMWNGSTICGSISCRFVSGHSRV
;
A
#
# COMPACT_ATOMS: atom_id res chain seq x y z
N MET A 1 65.65 3.42 1.91
CA MET A 1 64.44 3.21 1.07
C MET A 1 63.72 1.87 1.30
N ARG A 2 64.38 0.72 1.45
CA ARG A 2 63.72 -0.59 1.68
C ARG A 2 62.89 -0.69 2.99
N LYS A 3 63.26 -0.03 4.09
CA LYS A 3 62.55 -0.08 5.37
C LYS A 3 61.24 0.73 5.37
N ILE A 4 61.11 1.77 4.55
CA ILE A 4 59.90 2.60 4.41
C ILE A 4 58.83 1.85 3.63
N HIS A 5 59.22 1.07 2.62
CA HIS A 5 58.26 0.26 1.83
C HIS A 5 57.65 -0.88 2.63
N LEU A 6 58.41 -1.50 3.55
CA LEU A 6 57.85 -2.54 4.42
C LEU A 6 56.83 -1.99 5.45
N ALA A 7 57.04 -0.81 5.97
CA ALA A 7 56.12 -0.17 6.91
C ALA A 7 54.80 0.25 6.23
N LEU A 8 54.85 0.75 4.99
CA LEU A 8 53.66 1.11 4.22
C LEU A 8 52.82 -0.11 3.83
N VAL A 9 53.46 -1.22 3.43
CA VAL A 9 52.75 -2.47 3.09
C VAL A 9 52.11 -3.07 4.34
N ALA A 10 52.75 -3.06 5.48
CA ALA A 10 52.15 -3.53 6.74
C ALA A 10 50.97 -2.68 7.20
N PHE A 11 51.04 -1.35 7.02
CA PHE A 11 49.94 -0.45 7.36
C PHE A 11 48.71 -0.63 6.43
N VAL A 12 48.91 -0.83 5.12
CA VAL A 12 47.84 -1.10 4.15
C VAL A 12 47.18 -2.45 4.44
N LEU A 13 47.94 -3.48 4.82
CA LEU A 13 47.39 -4.79 5.19
C LEU A 13 46.58 -4.75 6.49
N VAL A 14 46.95 -3.93 7.46
CA VAL A 14 46.21 -3.76 8.72
C VAL A 14 44.92 -2.97 8.48
N VAL A 15 44.93 -1.95 7.59
CA VAL A 15 43.74 -1.19 7.23
C VAL A 15 42.75 -2.05 6.40
N MET A 16 43.26 -2.86 5.47
CA MET A 16 42.40 -3.77 4.67
C MET A 16 41.81 -4.91 5.51
N SER A 17 42.52 -5.39 6.54
CA SER A 17 41.98 -6.37 7.50
C SER A 17 40.88 -5.76 8.39
N GLY A 18 40.96 -4.48 8.71
CA GLY A 18 39.94 -3.76 9.48
C GLY A 18 38.63 -3.54 8.68
N TYR A 19 38.71 -3.37 7.36
CA TYR A 19 37.52 -3.26 6.50
C TYR A 19 36.82 -4.59 6.26
N ALA A 20 37.51 -5.72 6.34
CA ALA A 20 36.88 -7.06 6.15
C ALA A 20 36.09 -7.52 7.38
N LEU A 21 36.19 -6.91 8.54
CA LEU A 21 35.51 -7.29 9.79
C LEU A 21 34.20 -6.50 10.04
N ALA A 22 33.82 -5.59 9.17
CA ALA A 22 32.60 -4.78 9.32
C ALA A 22 31.41 -5.28 8.47
N GLN A 23 31.40 -6.52 8.03
CA GLN A 23 30.15 -7.18 7.65
C GLN A 23 29.43 -7.55 8.94
N GLN A 24 28.66 -6.59 9.46
CA GLN A 24 27.78 -6.84 10.60
C GLN A 24 26.92 -8.07 10.24
N ALA A 25 27.01 -9.10 11.08
CA ALA A 25 26.08 -10.22 11.01
C ALA A 25 24.65 -9.65 10.92
N PRO A 26 23.78 -10.19 10.06
CA PRO A 26 22.41 -9.73 9.97
C PRO A 26 21.80 -9.72 11.37
N ALA A 27 21.20 -8.60 11.74
CA ALA A 27 20.54 -8.47 13.04
C ALA A 27 19.61 -9.67 13.25
N PRO A 28 19.57 -10.26 14.47
CA PRO A 28 18.74 -11.42 14.72
C PRO A 28 17.29 -11.13 14.31
N ALA A 29 16.67 -12.06 13.60
CA ALA A 29 15.30 -11.94 13.16
C ALA A 29 14.40 -11.69 14.38
N ARG A 30 13.52 -10.69 14.30
CA ARG A 30 12.55 -10.45 15.37
C ARG A 30 11.69 -11.68 15.58
N PRO A 31 11.38 -12.07 16.82
CA PRO A 31 10.49 -13.22 17.06
C PRO A 31 9.08 -12.90 16.54
N VAL A 32 8.41 -13.93 16.05
CA VAL A 32 6.98 -13.86 15.70
C VAL A 32 6.17 -13.82 17.00
N PRO A 33 5.25 -12.86 17.17
CA PRO A 33 4.38 -12.82 18.35
C PRO A 33 3.57 -14.11 18.50
N THR A 34 3.46 -14.65 19.68
CA THR A 34 2.73 -15.90 19.97
C THR A 34 1.20 -15.78 19.77
N ASN A 35 0.68 -14.55 19.86
CA ASN A 35 -0.74 -14.22 19.67
C ASN A 35 -1.04 -13.66 18.27
N LEU A 36 -0.13 -13.86 17.31
CA LEU A 36 -0.30 -13.38 15.94
C LEU A 36 -1.58 -13.99 15.33
N PRO A 37 -2.51 -13.20 14.79
CA PRO A 37 -3.62 -13.74 13.99
C PRO A 37 -3.12 -14.18 12.60
N GLU A 38 -2.52 -15.37 12.54
CA GLU A 38 -1.79 -15.88 11.36
C GLU A 38 -2.59 -15.79 10.05
N TRP A 39 -3.92 -15.94 10.14
CA TRP A 39 -4.82 -15.83 9.00
C TRP A 39 -4.67 -14.48 8.26
N ALA A 40 -4.34 -13.41 8.98
CA ALA A 40 -4.20 -12.09 8.37
C ALA A 40 -2.93 -11.93 7.54
N TRP A 41 -1.90 -12.73 7.82
CA TRP A 41 -0.62 -12.64 7.12
C TRP A 41 -0.52 -13.53 5.89
N GLY A 42 -1.25 -14.65 5.87
CA GLY A 42 -1.17 -15.60 4.75
C GLY A 42 0.29 -16.01 4.49
N VAL A 43 1.05 -16.31 5.54
CA VAL A 43 2.45 -16.72 5.40
C VAL A 43 2.49 -18.16 4.94
N MET A 44 3.19 -18.39 3.85
CA MET A 44 3.43 -19.74 3.35
C MET A 44 4.24 -20.55 4.36
N PRO A 45 3.94 -21.83 4.53
CA PRO A 45 4.85 -22.74 5.21
C PRO A 45 6.26 -22.64 4.60
N PRO A 46 7.33 -22.85 5.38
CA PRO A 46 8.66 -22.94 4.81
C PRO A 46 8.70 -23.92 3.63
N ALA A 47 9.27 -23.47 2.51
CA ALA A 47 9.48 -24.37 1.40
C ALA A 47 10.34 -25.56 1.86
N PRO A 48 10.05 -26.78 1.42
CA PRO A 48 10.95 -27.87 1.67
C PRO A 48 12.35 -27.52 1.15
N PRO A 49 13.41 -27.97 1.83
CA PRO A 49 14.76 -27.66 1.39
C PRO A 49 14.94 -28.06 -0.08
N PRO A 50 15.63 -27.18 -0.87
CA PRO A 50 15.88 -27.51 -2.28
C PRO A 50 16.53 -28.87 -2.38
N GLN A 51 16.04 -29.74 -3.28
CA GLN A 51 16.72 -30.97 -3.55
C GLN A 51 18.11 -30.67 -4.13
N PRO A 52 19.17 -31.36 -3.66
CA PRO A 52 20.51 -31.14 -4.18
C PRO A 52 20.51 -31.25 -5.71
N GLY A 53 20.94 -30.23 -6.41
CA GLY A 53 21.00 -30.20 -7.88
C GLY A 53 19.74 -29.71 -8.60
N ALA A 54 18.62 -29.43 -7.91
CA ALA A 54 17.46 -28.83 -8.53
C ALA A 54 17.66 -27.33 -8.70
N ALA A 55 17.85 -26.87 -9.93
CA ALA A 55 17.78 -25.45 -10.24
C ALA A 55 16.33 -24.94 -10.02
N PRO A 56 16.15 -23.68 -9.54
CA PRO A 56 14.81 -23.09 -9.50
C PRO A 56 14.16 -23.19 -10.88
N ALA A 57 12.90 -23.61 -10.95
CA ALA A 57 12.17 -23.65 -12.20
C ALA A 57 12.16 -22.24 -12.82
N ALA A 58 12.75 -22.11 -14.00
CA ALA A 58 12.68 -20.85 -14.73
C ALA A 58 11.22 -20.53 -15.05
N PRO A 59 10.80 -19.26 -14.96
CA PRO A 59 9.47 -18.88 -15.41
C PRO A 59 9.26 -19.31 -16.87
N PRO A 60 8.03 -19.71 -17.27
CA PRO A 60 7.75 -20.05 -18.65
C PRO A 60 8.27 -18.98 -19.60
N ALA A 61 8.97 -19.39 -20.67
CA ALA A 61 9.44 -18.47 -21.70
C ALA A 61 8.26 -17.70 -22.31
N ASP A 62 8.50 -16.47 -22.75
CA ASP A 62 7.51 -15.75 -23.54
C ASP A 62 7.54 -16.33 -24.96
N ASP A 63 6.46 -16.95 -25.36
CA ASP A 63 6.29 -17.53 -26.70
C ASP A 63 5.69 -16.53 -27.70
N GLY A 64 5.52 -15.26 -27.27
CA GLY A 64 4.92 -14.19 -28.06
C GLY A 64 3.39 -14.28 -28.16
N SER A 65 2.75 -15.23 -27.48
CA SER A 65 1.29 -15.33 -27.46
C SER A 65 0.68 -14.12 -26.76
N ILE A 66 -0.43 -13.62 -27.33
CA ILE A 66 -1.19 -12.52 -26.74
C ILE A 66 -2.26 -13.12 -25.82
N LEU A 67 -2.18 -12.75 -24.57
CA LEU A 67 -3.18 -13.08 -23.55
C LEU A 67 -4.30 -12.06 -23.61
N HIS A 68 -5.53 -12.50 -23.43
CA HIS A 68 -6.73 -11.67 -23.37
C HIS A 68 -7.43 -11.88 -22.03
N LEU A 69 -8.02 -10.83 -21.54
CA LEU A 69 -8.84 -10.84 -20.33
C LEU A 69 -10.29 -10.53 -20.70
N GLU A 70 -11.21 -11.34 -20.24
CA GLU A 70 -12.64 -11.09 -20.41
C GLU A 70 -13.03 -9.73 -19.81
N GLY A 71 -13.71 -8.89 -20.59
CA GLY A 71 -14.08 -7.53 -20.19
C GLY A 71 -13.01 -6.48 -20.44
N SER A 72 -11.88 -6.85 -21.07
CA SER A 72 -10.82 -5.92 -21.50
C SER A 72 -10.64 -5.97 -23.02
N SER A 73 -10.38 -4.83 -23.64
CA SER A 73 -9.96 -4.74 -25.04
C SER A 73 -8.45 -4.87 -25.23
N VAL A 74 -7.69 -4.94 -24.13
CA VAL A 74 -6.22 -4.98 -24.15
C VAL A 74 -5.75 -6.41 -24.34
N GLY A 75 -4.69 -6.58 -25.13
CA GLY A 75 -3.94 -7.83 -25.26
C GLY A 75 -2.53 -7.65 -24.71
N LEU A 76 -2.05 -8.57 -23.89
CA LEU A 76 -0.73 -8.52 -23.26
C LEU A 76 0.06 -9.80 -23.49
N THR A 77 1.37 -9.69 -23.71
CA THR A 77 2.26 -10.84 -23.69
C THR A 77 2.61 -11.26 -22.26
N ARG A 78 3.16 -12.45 -22.10
CA ARG A 78 3.66 -12.93 -20.80
C ARG A 78 4.74 -12.01 -20.21
N THR A 79 5.58 -11.39 -21.05
CA THR A 79 6.59 -10.42 -20.64
C THR A 79 5.95 -9.16 -20.09
N GLN A 80 4.93 -8.63 -20.77
CA GLN A 80 4.17 -7.47 -20.30
C GLN A 80 3.42 -7.79 -18.99
N LEU A 81 2.88 -8.99 -18.84
CA LEU A 81 2.22 -9.41 -17.61
C LEU A 81 3.19 -9.45 -16.41
N ARG A 82 4.49 -9.65 -16.65
CA ARG A 82 5.56 -9.55 -15.64
C ARG A 82 5.99 -8.12 -15.33
N GLY A 83 5.41 -7.15 -16.02
CA GLY A 83 5.69 -5.72 -15.81
C GLY A 83 6.90 -5.20 -16.59
N ILE A 84 7.13 -5.69 -17.81
CA ILE A 84 8.24 -5.30 -18.69
C ILE A 84 7.70 -4.91 -20.07
N PRO A 85 7.97 -3.69 -20.56
CA PRO A 85 8.68 -2.57 -19.94
C PRO A 85 7.83 -1.77 -18.94
N SER A 86 6.52 -1.99 -18.89
CA SER A 86 5.58 -1.33 -17.98
C SER A 86 4.67 -2.36 -17.32
N ILE A 87 3.98 -1.94 -16.25
CA ILE A 87 3.02 -2.81 -15.57
C ILE A 87 1.89 -3.26 -16.51
N PRO A 88 1.29 -4.45 -16.29
CA PRO A 88 0.07 -4.84 -16.99
C PRO A 88 -1.07 -3.90 -16.60
N ASP A 89 -1.74 -3.40 -17.62
CA ASP A 89 -2.88 -2.51 -17.50
C ASP A 89 -3.99 -3.00 -18.42
N TRP A 90 -4.96 -3.70 -17.86
CA TRP A 90 -6.10 -4.27 -18.58
C TRP A 90 -7.22 -3.27 -18.79
N HIS A 91 -7.27 -2.22 -17.96
CA HIS A 91 -8.38 -1.28 -17.87
C HIS A 91 -7.86 0.16 -17.85
N PRO A 92 -7.23 0.63 -18.95
CA PRO A 92 -6.68 1.99 -19.02
C PRO A 92 -7.76 3.08 -18.91
N GLU A 93 -9.03 2.73 -19.11
CA GLU A 93 -10.18 3.61 -18.93
C GLU A 93 -10.48 3.94 -17.46
N ASP A 94 -9.96 3.17 -16.51
CA ASP A 94 -10.20 3.35 -15.06
C ASP A 94 -9.45 4.55 -14.46
N HIS A 95 -8.46 5.08 -15.17
CA HIS A 95 -7.55 6.08 -14.61
C HIS A 95 -6.96 7.01 -15.67
N GLY A 96 -6.43 8.14 -15.23
CA GLY A 96 -5.66 9.05 -16.07
C GLY A 96 -4.24 8.56 -16.34
N PRO A 97 -3.41 9.36 -17.04
CA PRO A 97 -2.02 9.02 -17.32
C PRO A 97 -1.22 8.69 -16.07
N MET A 98 -0.56 7.54 -16.06
CA MET A 98 0.30 7.10 -14.96
C MET A 98 1.69 7.77 -15.08
N PRO A 99 2.22 8.36 -13.99
CA PRO A 99 3.62 8.77 -13.97
C PRO A 99 4.55 7.55 -14.08
N ASP A 100 5.77 7.76 -14.58
CA ASP A 100 6.72 6.66 -14.84
C ASP A 100 7.01 5.81 -13.59
N ILE A 101 7.08 6.41 -12.42
CA ILE A 101 7.28 5.66 -11.17
C ILE A 101 6.13 4.69 -10.86
N VAL A 102 4.93 4.97 -11.34
CA VAL A 102 3.76 4.09 -11.18
C VAL A 102 3.74 3.02 -12.26
N SER A 103 4.00 3.38 -13.53
CA SER A 103 3.85 2.50 -14.70
C SER A 103 5.09 1.67 -15.01
N LYS A 104 6.30 2.24 -14.87
CA LYS A 104 7.59 1.61 -15.26
C LYS A 104 8.51 1.38 -14.06
N GLY A 105 8.45 2.28 -13.07
CA GLY A 105 9.42 2.32 -11.98
C GLY A 105 10.79 2.83 -12.46
N ARG A 106 11.80 2.61 -11.61
CA ARG A 106 13.21 2.91 -11.87
C ARG A 106 14.07 1.72 -11.45
N MET A 107 13.94 0.64 -12.21
CA MET A 107 14.67 -0.60 -11.96
C MET A 107 16.20 -0.42 -12.06
N PRO A 108 16.99 -1.14 -11.26
CA PRO A 108 16.59 -2.11 -10.25
C PRO A 108 16.20 -1.52 -8.90
N ALA A 109 16.33 -0.20 -8.71
CA ALA A 109 16.18 0.47 -7.42
C ALA A 109 14.73 0.49 -6.90
N VAL A 110 13.78 0.87 -7.76
CA VAL A 110 12.36 0.96 -7.39
C VAL A 110 11.51 0.33 -8.48
N ARG A 111 10.79 -0.73 -8.14
CA ARG A 111 9.81 -1.32 -9.03
C ARG A 111 8.60 -0.42 -9.18
N ALA A 112 7.96 -0.45 -10.35
CA ALA A 112 6.72 0.28 -10.62
C ALA A 112 5.67 0.06 -9.51
N CYS A 113 5.15 1.16 -8.93
CA CYS A 113 4.20 1.09 -7.82
C CYS A 113 2.93 0.33 -8.20
N GLY A 114 2.42 0.58 -9.41
CA GLY A 114 1.22 -0.07 -9.93
C GLY A 114 1.38 -1.57 -10.15
N PHE A 115 2.61 -2.11 -10.16
CA PHE A 115 2.78 -3.57 -10.25
C PHE A 115 2.21 -4.31 -9.03
N CYS A 116 2.35 -3.77 -7.83
CA CYS A 116 1.83 -4.38 -6.60
C CYS A 116 0.49 -3.77 -6.17
N HIS A 117 0.29 -2.48 -6.46
CA HIS A 117 -0.88 -1.74 -6.01
C HIS A 117 -2.00 -1.66 -7.06
N LEU A 118 -1.78 -2.23 -8.26
CA LEU A 118 -2.58 -2.17 -9.48
C LEU A 118 -2.66 -0.75 -10.09
N PRO A 119 -2.88 -0.63 -11.42
CA PRO A 119 -3.02 0.66 -12.09
C PRO A 119 -4.10 1.54 -11.46
N ASN A 120 -5.24 0.96 -11.13
CA ASN A 120 -6.37 1.65 -10.49
C ASN A 120 -6.26 1.79 -8.96
N GLY A 121 -5.11 1.46 -8.38
CA GLY A 121 -4.82 1.66 -6.95
C GLY A 121 -5.67 0.84 -5.98
N ARG A 122 -6.41 -0.17 -6.45
CA ARG A 122 -7.27 -0.99 -5.57
C ARG A 122 -6.48 -1.87 -4.61
N GLY A 123 -5.24 -2.22 -4.99
CA GLY A 123 -4.39 -3.10 -4.20
C GLY A 123 -4.89 -4.54 -4.19
N ARG A 124 -4.36 -5.32 -3.27
CA ARG A 124 -4.64 -6.75 -3.12
C ARG A 124 -4.58 -7.12 -1.63
N PRO A 125 -5.11 -8.25 -1.18
CA PRO A 125 -5.07 -8.62 0.24
C PRO A 125 -3.67 -8.59 0.87
N GLU A 126 -2.65 -8.97 0.10
CA GLU A 126 -1.26 -8.97 0.54
C GLU A 126 -0.60 -7.57 0.51
N ASN A 127 -1.18 -6.63 -0.23
CA ASN A 127 -0.67 -5.27 -0.43
C ASN A 127 -1.74 -4.22 -0.09
N ALA A 128 -1.31 -2.98 0.15
CA ALA A 128 -2.26 -1.89 0.38
C ALA A 128 -2.99 -1.48 -0.91
N GLY A 129 -4.24 -1.03 -0.78
CA GLY A 129 -4.94 -0.29 -1.82
C GLY A 129 -4.75 1.21 -1.60
N PRO A 130 -3.89 1.91 -2.35
CA PRO A 130 -3.62 3.33 -2.15
C PRO A 130 -4.65 4.28 -2.77
N ALA A 131 -5.58 3.81 -3.61
CA ALA A 131 -6.59 4.66 -4.24
C ALA A 131 -7.38 5.49 -3.22
N GLY A 132 -7.52 6.80 -3.49
CA GLY A 132 -8.25 7.74 -2.65
C GLY A 132 -7.61 8.05 -1.30
N LEU A 133 -6.37 7.62 -1.04
CA LEU A 133 -5.61 8.08 0.11
C LEU A 133 -5.11 9.50 -0.13
N SER A 134 -5.19 10.38 0.87
CA SER A 134 -4.67 11.75 0.72
C SER A 134 -3.15 11.75 0.45
N VAL A 135 -2.70 12.72 -0.33
CA VAL A 135 -1.27 12.90 -0.65
C VAL A 135 -0.42 12.98 0.62
N SER A 136 -0.88 13.74 1.63
CA SER A 136 -0.16 13.89 2.90
C SER A 136 -0.01 12.57 3.67
N TYR A 137 -1.08 11.76 3.72
CA TYR A 137 -1.01 10.44 4.35
C TYR A 137 -0.06 9.51 3.58
N PHE A 138 -0.17 9.46 2.24
CA PHE A 138 0.69 8.61 1.42
C PHE A 138 2.17 8.97 1.63
N MET A 139 2.52 10.26 1.55
CA MET A 139 3.89 10.74 1.74
C MET A 139 4.42 10.40 3.14
N GLN A 140 3.59 10.61 4.19
CA GLN A 140 3.98 10.24 5.55
C GLN A 140 4.23 8.74 5.69
N GLN A 141 3.42 7.89 5.04
CA GLN A 141 3.63 6.45 5.11
C GLN A 141 4.91 6.00 4.40
N MET A 142 5.30 6.66 3.31
CA MET A 142 6.58 6.40 2.64
C MET A 142 7.76 6.86 3.52
N GLU A 143 7.63 7.99 4.21
CA GLU A 143 8.63 8.43 5.18
C GLU A 143 8.74 7.47 6.38
N ASP A 144 7.61 6.97 6.90
CA ASP A 144 7.58 5.96 7.96
C ASP A 144 8.29 4.66 7.53
N PHE A 145 8.09 4.20 6.30
CA PHE A 145 8.81 3.04 5.75
C PHE A 145 10.31 3.33 5.62
N LYS A 146 10.69 4.48 5.08
CA LYS A 146 12.08 4.89 4.87
C LYS A 146 12.86 4.93 6.18
N ASN A 147 12.23 5.38 7.25
CA ASN A 147 12.83 5.50 8.58
C ASN A 147 12.62 4.26 9.46
N ASP A 148 12.19 3.14 8.90
CA ASP A 148 11.94 1.89 9.66
C ASP A 148 10.88 2.03 10.77
N LEU A 149 10.00 3.02 10.70
CA LEU A 149 8.91 3.25 11.65
C LEU A 149 7.66 2.43 11.33
N ARG A 150 7.56 1.89 10.12
CA ARG A 150 6.47 1.05 9.67
C ARG A 150 7.00 -0.31 9.24
N LYS A 151 6.84 -1.29 10.13
CA LYS A 151 7.26 -2.69 9.95
C LYS A 151 6.05 -3.61 10.07
N SER A 152 6.24 -4.89 9.80
CA SER A 152 5.24 -5.92 10.09
C SER A 152 5.54 -6.56 11.44
N SER A 153 4.49 -6.92 12.18
CA SER A 153 4.62 -7.75 13.41
C SER A 153 5.16 -9.13 13.08
N ASP A 154 4.80 -9.68 11.90
CA ASP A 154 5.42 -10.89 11.39
C ASP A 154 6.60 -10.54 10.48
N PRO A 155 7.85 -10.83 10.89
CA PRO A 155 9.04 -10.54 10.09
C PRO A 155 9.11 -11.35 8.79
N ARG A 156 8.36 -12.45 8.67
CA ARG A 156 8.27 -13.26 7.45
C ARG A 156 7.49 -12.58 6.33
N LYS A 157 6.79 -11.48 6.60
CA LYS A 157 6.01 -10.71 5.60
C LYS A 157 6.93 -9.90 4.68
N GLY A 158 7.42 -10.51 3.62
CA GLY A 158 8.38 -9.92 2.68
C GLY A 158 7.89 -8.65 1.98
N ASN A 159 6.58 -8.50 1.75
CA ASN A 159 6.00 -7.31 1.11
C ASN A 159 6.35 -6.02 1.86
N VAL A 160 6.34 -6.02 3.20
CA VAL A 160 6.67 -4.84 4.00
C VAL A 160 8.16 -4.52 3.90
N ASN A 161 9.03 -5.53 3.95
CA ASN A 161 10.46 -5.35 3.76
C ASN A 161 10.79 -4.80 2.37
N THR A 162 10.06 -5.25 1.34
CA THR A 162 10.16 -4.71 -0.03
C THR A 162 9.77 -3.22 -0.06
N MET A 163 8.66 -2.83 0.60
CA MET A 163 8.25 -1.43 0.67
C MET A 163 9.27 -0.55 1.41
N ILE A 164 9.87 -1.04 2.49
CA ILE A 164 10.98 -0.37 3.18
C ILE A 164 12.15 -0.14 2.23
N GLY A 165 12.53 -1.18 1.46
CA GLY A 165 13.60 -1.07 0.47
C GLY A 165 13.32 -0.02 -0.60
N PHE A 166 12.12 0.02 -1.14
CA PHE A 166 11.70 1.02 -2.13
C PHE A 166 11.64 2.43 -1.55
N ALA A 167 11.10 2.58 -0.33
CA ALA A 167 11.01 3.88 0.31
C ALA A 167 12.40 4.51 0.59
N LYS A 168 13.40 3.69 0.88
CA LYS A 168 14.78 4.14 1.07
C LYS A 168 15.45 4.58 -0.24
N GLN A 169 14.97 4.14 -1.38
CA GLN A 169 15.57 4.40 -2.69
C GLN A 169 14.77 5.37 -3.56
N ALA A 170 13.46 5.52 -3.31
CA ALA A 170 12.62 6.45 -4.06
C ALA A 170 12.98 7.91 -3.75
N THR A 171 12.97 8.76 -4.78
CA THR A 171 13.18 10.20 -4.59
C THR A 171 11.89 10.86 -4.05
N PRO A 172 12.01 12.03 -3.40
CA PRO A 172 10.82 12.79 -2.96
C PRO A 172 9.84 13.09 -4.11
N GLU A 173 10.36 13.37 -5.29
CA GLU A 173 9.57 13.69 -6.50
C GLU A 173 8.81 12.44 -6.99
N GLU A 174 9.47 11.27 -7.01
CA GLU A 174 8.85 9.99 -7.34
C GLU A 174 7.72 9.65 -6.36
N VAL A 175 7.97 9.80 -5.06
CA VAL A 175 6.95 9.57 -4.02
C VAL A 175 5.78 10.53 -4.17
N LYS A 176 6.05 11.81 -4.43
CA LYS A 176 5.02 12.83 -4.64
C LYS A 176 4.17 12.52 -5.87
N ALA A 177 4.80 12.19 -6.99
CA ALA A 177 4.08 11.85 -8.23
C ALA A 177 3.18 10.61 -8.05
N ALA A 178 3.66 9.58 -7.36
CA ALA A 178 2.85 8.40 -7.03
C ALA A 178 1.69 8.76 -6.08
N ALA A 179 1.95 9.60 -5.06
CA ALA A 179 0.93 10.04 -4.10
C ALA A 179 -0.19 10.83 -4.79
N GLU A 180 0.16 11.77 -5.66
CA GLU A 180 -0.82 12.58 -6.43
C GLU A 180 -1.66 11.71 -7.36
N TYR A 181 -1.02 10.76 -8.06
CA TYR A 181 -1.72 9.82 -8.92
C TYR A 181 -2.75 8.98 -8.14
N PHE A 182 -2.32 8.28 -7.10
CA PHE A 182 -3.21 7.41 -6.33
C PHE A 182 -4.28 8.18 -5.54
N ALA A 183 -3.99 9.40 -5.10
CA ALA A 183 -4.96 10.26 -4.42
C ALA A 183 -6.09 10.72 -5.35
N ALA A 184 -5.81 10.87 -6.66
CA ALA A 184 -6.80 11.26 -7.66
C ALA A 184 -7.75 10.11 -8.05
N LEU A 185 -7.38 8.86 -7.73
CA LEU A 185 -8.22 7.70 -8.03
C LEU A 185 -9.40 7.60 -7.05
N PRO A 186 -10.57 7.17 -7.51
CA PRO A 186 -11.71 6.94 -6.63
C PRO A 186 -11.43 5.82 -5.64
N ILE A 187 -11.97 5.93 -4.42
CA ILE A 187 -11.95 4.81 -3.47
C ILE A 187 -12.78 3.68 -4.07
N PRO A 188 -12.24 2.45 -4.14
CA PRO A 188 -12.93 1.33 -4.78
C PRO A 188 -14.24 0.98 -4.06
N GLN A 189 -15.31 0.81 -4.83
CA GLN A 189 -16.58 0.29 -4.34
C GLN A 189 -16.72 -1.19 -4.71
N GLY A 190 -17.27 -2.00 -3.78
CA GLY A 190 -17.53 -3.41 -4.03
C GLY A 190 -16.30 -4.27 -4.31
N TRP A 191 -15.10 -3.75 -4.01
CA TRP A 191 -13.84 -4.46 -4.20
C TRP A 191 -13.71 -5.69 -3.31
N VAL A 192 -14.23 -5.60 -2.09
CA VAL A 192 -14.34 -6.72 -1.16
C VAL A 192 -15.80 -7.00 -0.88
N LYS A 193 -16.24 -8.25 -1.11
CA LYS A 193 -17.58 -8.75 -0.83
C LYS A 193 -17.54 -9.58 0.44
N VAL A 194 -18.10 -9.07 1.53
CA VAL A 194 -18.15 -9.78 2.81
C VAL A 194 -19.27 -10.81 2.81
N LYS A 195 -18.96 -12.05 3.18
CA LYS A 195 -19.91 -13.15 3.35
C LYS A 195 -19.80 -13.74 4.73
N GLU A 196 -20.88 -13.62 5.53
CA GLU A 196 -20.97 -14.25 6.85
C GLU A 196 -21.29 -15.74 6.70
N VAL A 197 -20.43 -16.61 7.24
CA VAL A 197 -20.55 -18.06 7.09
C VAL A 197 -20.10 -18.78 8.36
N SER A 198 -20.61 -20.00 8.57
CA SER A 198 -20.07 -20.93 9.59
C SER A 198 -19.02 -21.85 9.04
N MET A 199 -19.09 -22.16 7.73
CA MET A 199 -18.19 -23.02 7.00
C MET A 199 -17.62 -22.27 5.80
N VAL A 200 -16.30 -22.35 5.61
CA VAL A 200 -15.55 -21.70 4.53
C VAL A 200 -14.91 -22.77 3.62
N PRO A 201 -14.73 -22.49 2.32
CA PRO A 201 -13.93 -23.38 1.48
C PRO A 201 -12.54 -23.62 2.05
N LYS A 202 -12.04 -24.85 1.94
CA LYS A 202 -10.64 -25.14 2.24
C LYS A 202 -9.74 -24.39 1.28
N THR A 203 -8.63 -23.87 1.77
CA THR A 203 -7.74 -23.01 0.99
C THR A 203 -6.30 -23.47 1.06
N LYS A 204 -5.52 -23.08 0.03
CA LYS A 204 -4.05 -23.07 0.02
C LYS A 204 -3.56 -21.62 0.04
N ILE A 205 -2.34 -21.41 0.53
CA ILE A 205 -1.69 -20.11 0.51
C ILE A 205 -0.66 -20.08 -0.62
N GLN A 206 -0.72 -19.06 -1.46
CA GLN A 206 0.27 -18.81 -2.50
C GLN A 206 0.50 -17.31 -2.63
N GLY A 207 1.75 -16.84 -2.60
CA GLY A 207 2.07 -15.41 -2.71
C GLY A 207 1.45 -14.54 -1.61
N ASN A 208 1.24 -15.10 -0.40
CA ASN A 208 0.56 -14.47 0.73
C ASN A 208 -0.95 -14.21 0.53
N VAL A 209 -1.59 -14.94 -0.38
CA VAL A 209 -3.04 -14.90 -0.66
C VAL A 209 -3.62 -16.31 -0.51
N TYR A 210 -4.86 -16.37 -0.03
CA TYR A 210 -5.61 -17.62 0.03
C TYR A 210 -6.29 -17.90 -1.30
N PHE A 211 -6.20 -19.13 -1.76
CA PHE A 211 -6.92 -19.65 -2.92
C PHE A 211 -7.73 -20.88 -2.52
N GLU A 212 -8.95 -20.98 -3.00
CA GLU A 212 -9.78 -22.16 -2.77
C GLU A 212 -9.11 -23.41 -3.37
N LEU A 213 -9.23 -24.53 -2.65
CA LEU A 213 -8.78 -25.81 -3.15
C LEU A 213 -9.82 -26.38 -4.11
N GLU A 214 -9.34 -26.95 -5.21
CA GLU A 214 -10.17 -27.48 -6.30
C GLU A 214 -10.04 -29.02 -6.42
N GLY A 215 -10.92 -29.62 -7.20
CA GLY A 215 -10.90 -31.05 -7.51
C GLY A 215 -11.01 -31.90 -6.25
N ALA A 216 -10.19 -32.95 -6.14
CA ALA A 216 -10.20 -33.90 -5.02
C ALA A 216 -9.84 -33.30 -3.66
N GLN A 217 -9.20 -32.14 -3.64
CA GLN A 217 -8.84 -31.41 -2.40
C GLN A 217 -9.90 -30.39 -1.98
N ALA A 218 -10.89 -30.14 -2.82
CA ALA A 218 -12.00 -29.24 -2.48
C ALA A 218 -12.75 -29.72 -1.24
N GLY A 219 -13.40 -28.79 -0.57
CA GLY A 219 -14.19 -29.08 0.62
C GLY A 219 -14.42 -27.84 1.46
N LYS A 220 -15.05 -28.05 2.60
CA LYS A 220 -15.30 -26.97 3.56
C LYS A 220 -14.71 -27.29 4.92
N GLU A 221 -14.44 -26.24 5.69
CA GLU A 221 -13.99 -26.32 7.06
C GLU A 221 -14.65 -25.23 7.90
N PRO A 222 -14.73 -25.35 9.23
CA PRO A 222 -15.25 -24.29 10.09
C PRO A 222 -14.43 -23.01 9.94
N ILE A 223 -15.13 -21.86 9.82
CA ILE A 223 -14.45 -20.55 9.71
C ILE A 223 -13.67 -20.20 11.00
N GLY A 224 -14.18 -20.62 12.17
CA GLY A 224 -13.59 -20.24 13.47
C GLY A 224 -13.55 -18.73 13.67
N ASN A 225 -12.55 -18.27 14.42
CA ASN A 225 -12.33 -16.84 14.65
C ASN A 225 -11.27 -16.29 13.67
N ARG A 226 -11.61 -16.22 12.40
CA ARG A 226 -10.70 -15.76 11.34
C ARG A 226 -11.46 -15.15 10.17
N VAL A 227 -10.76 -14.40 9.35
CA VAL A 227 -11.22 -13.99 8.03
C VAL A 227 -10.44 -14.79 6.98
N ILE A 228 -11.13 -15.30 5.99
CA ILE A 228 -10.52 -15.92 4.78
C ILE A 228 -10.91 -15.07 3.58
N GLU A 229 -9.91 -14.41 2.99
CA GLU A 229 -10.09 -13.52 1.86
C GLU A 229 -9.48 -14.16 0.60
N VAL A 230 -10.32 -14.47 -0.37
CA VAL A 230 -9.95 -15.18 -1.62
C VAL A 230 -10.29 -14.34 -2.84
N PRO A 231 -9.56 -14.48 -3.97
CA PRO A 231 -9.94 -13.86 -5.24
C PRO A 231 -11.33 -14.33 -5.68
N GLU A 232 -12.20 -13.39 -6.08
CA GLU A 232 -13.58 -13.70 -6.50
C GLU A 232 -13.62 -14.54 -7.77
N HIS A 233 -12.68 -14.32 -8.68
CA HIS A 233 -12.63 -14.97 -9.99
C HIS A 233 -11.48 -15.98 -10.13
N GLY A 234 -11.05 -16.57 -8.99
CA GLY A 234 -10.04 -17.61 -8.96
C GLY A 234 -8.60 -17.15 -9.18
N GLN A 235 -7.71 -18.13 -9.26
CA GLN A 235 -6.27 -17.91 -9.31
C GLN A 235 -5.83 -17.29 -10.64
N GLU A 236 -6.41 -17.68 -11.76
CA GLU A 236 -6.00 -17.21 -13.10
C GLU A 236 -6.13 -15.69 -13.23
N ARG A 237 -7.33 -15.12 -12.96
CA ARG A 237 -7.53 -13.66 -13.01
C ARG A 237 -6.66 -12.90 -12.01
N PHE A 238 -6.42 -13.50 -10.85
CA PHE A 238 -5.48 -12.95 -9.89
C PHE A 238 -4.05 -12.88 -10.46
N GLU A 239 -3.56 -13.93 -11.11
CA GLU A 239 -2.23 -13.97 -11.72
C GLU A 239 -2.11 -13.01 -12.91
N MET A 240 -3.17 -12.83 -13.66
CA MET A 240 -3.27 -11.83 -14.73
C MET A 240 -3.30 -10.39 -14.20
N ARG A 241 -3.40 -10.16 -12.89
CA ARG A 241 -3.44 -8.83 -12.26
C ARG A 241 -4.61 -7.98 -12.73
N ASP A 242 -5.76 -8.62 -12.90
CA ASP A 242 -6.99 -7.96 -13.27
C ASP A 242 -7.42 -6.96 -12.20
N GLY A 243 -7.45 -5.66 -12.58
CA GLY A 243 -7.89 -4.58 -11.71
C GLY A 243 -9.40 -4.57 -11.42
N HIS A 244 -10.19 -5.38 -12.13
CA HIS A 244 -11.62 -5.55 -11.90
C HIS A 244 -11.96 -6.83 -11.09
N ALA A 245 -11.03 -7.76 -10.93
CA ALA A 245 -11.23 -8.93 -10.10
C ALA A 245 -11.15 -8.55 -8.61
N GLY A 246 -12.30 -8.57 -7.94
CA GLY A 246 -12.42 -8.30 -6.51
C GLY A 246 -12.12 -9.53 -5.64
N TYR A 247 -12.52 -9.44 -4.38
CA TYR A 247 -12.27 -10.47 -3.37
C TYR A 247 -13.55 -10.80 -2.61
N ILE A 248 -13.67 -12.06 -2.22
CA ILE A 248 -14.67 -12.52 -1.24
C ILE A 248 -13.97 -12.65 0.11
N ALA A 249 -14.48 -11.97 1.11
CA ALA A 249 -14.05 -12.10 2.50
C ALA A 249 -15.08 -12.90 3.28
N TYR A 250 -14.77 -14.15 3.57
CA TYR A 250 -15.55 -14.98 4.45
C TYR A 250 -15.26 -14.62 5.90
N VAL A 251 -16.31 -14.37 6.70
CA VAL A 251 -16.22 -13.96 8.09
C VAL A 251 -17.23 -14.76 8.93
N PRO A 252 -17.05 -14.87 10.26
CA PRO A 252 -18.01 -15.55 11.15
C PRO A 252 -19.38 -14.88 11.11
N VAL A 253 -20.43 -15.67 11.28
CA VAL A 253 -21.82 -15.17 11.40
C VAL A 253 -21.93 -14.17 12.55
N GLY A 254 -22.51 -13.00 12.27
CA GLY A 254 -22.68 -11.90 13.22
C GLY A 254 -21.45 -10.99 13.38
N ALA A 255 -20.34 -11.27 12.70
CA ALA A 255 -19.10 -10.48 12.81
C ALA A 255 -19.31 -9.03 12.36
N VAL A 256 -20.05 -8.79 11.29
CA VAL A 256 -20.32 -7.43 10.76
C VAL A 256 -21.06 -6.61 11.82
N LYS A 257 -22.12 -7.15 12.43
CA LYS A 257 -22.91 -6.46 13.46
C LYS A 257 -22.10 -6.19 14.73
N LYS A 258 -21.28 -7.17 15.19
CA LYS A 258 -20.36 -6.99 16.32
C LYS A 258 -19.31 -5.92 16.02
N GLY A 259 -18.78 -5.90 14.80
CA GLY A 259 -17.82 -4.91 14.35
C GLY A 259 -18.40 -3.50 14.26
N GLU A 260 -19.66 -3.34 13.85
CA GLU A 260 -20.37 -2.07 13.88
C GLU A 260 -20.50 -1.53 15.30
N ALA A 261 -20.94 -2.36 16.23
CA ALA A 261 -21.04 -1.98 17.63
C ALA A 261 -19.67 -1.59 18.23
N LEU A 262 -18.63 -2.33 17.85
CA LEU A 262 -17.26 -2.03 18.28
C LEU A 262 -16.75 -0.72 17.69
N ALA A 263 -16.96 -0.47 16.39
CA ALA A 263 -16.58 0.77 15.72
C ALA A 263 -17.26 2.00 16.34
N SER A 264 -18.55 1.87 16.69
CA SER A 264 -19.29 2.89 17.42
C SER A 264 -18.72 3.13 18.83
N LYS A 265 -18.47 2.08 19.60
CA LYS A 265 -17.87 2.14 20.94
C LYS A 265 -16.49 2.81 20.92
N LEU A 266 -15.67 2.52 19.93
CA LEU A 266 -14.32 3.07 19.75
C LEU A 266 -14.32 4.40 19.01
N GLN A 267 -15.49 4.90 18.59
CA GLN A 267 -15.68 6.18 17.94
C GLN A 267 -14.82 6.36 16.66
N CYS A 268 -14.68 5.30 15.87
CA CYS A 268 -13.83 5.30 14.67
C CYS A 268 -14.18 6.43 13.70
N SER A 269 -15.47 6.76 13.57
CA SER A 269 -15.98 7.81 12.67
C SER A 269 -15.54 9.23 13.05
N MET A 270 -15.17 9.49 14.32
CA MET A 270 -14.71 10.80 14.74
C MET A 270 -13.43 11.25 13.97
N CYS A 271 -12.54 10.31 13.67
CA CYS A 271 -11.30 10.58 12.96
C CYS A 271 -11.35 10.14 11.51
N HIS A 272 -12.04 9.01 11.22
CA HIS A 272 -12.04 8.41 9.89
C HIS A 272 -13.22 8.84 8.99
N GLY A 273 -14.04 9.82 9.44
CA GLY A 273 -15.24 10.28 8.73
C GLY A 273 -16.48 9.45 9.06
N ALA A 274 -17.67 10.03 8.88
CA ALA A 274 -18.95 9.45 9.28
C ALA A 274 -19.22 8.07 8.61
N ASN A 275 -18.79 7.90 7.37
CA ASN A 275 -18.90 6.67 6.60
C ASN A 275 -17.55 5.95 6.47
N LEU A 276 -16.56 6.29 7.30
CA LEU A 276 -15.18 5.79 7.24
C LEU A 276 -14.46 6.10 5.91
N GLU A 277 -14.85 7.18 5.26
CA GLU A 277 -14.30 7.69 3.99
C GLU A 277 -12.97 8.40 4.12
N GLY A 278 -12.50 8.61 5.34
CA GLY A 278 -11.32 9.41 5.66
C GLY A 278 -11.62 10.89 5.90
N LEU A 279 -10.72 11.59 6.57
CA LEU A 279 -10.85 13.02 6.86
C LEU A 279 -9.47 13.69 6.84
N GLY A 280 -9.21 14.53 5.83
CA GLY A 280 -7.92 15.19 5.68
C GLY A 280 -6.75 14.19 5.58
N PRO A 281 -5.77 14.20 6.49
CA PRO A 281 -4.66 13.25 6.49
C PRO A 281 -5.02 11.88 7.06
N VAL A 282 -6.22 11.71 7.64
CA VAL A 282 -6.67 10.44 8.21
C VAL A 282 -7.22 9.54 7.09
N PRO A 283 -6.73 8.29 6.95
CA PRO A 283 -7.06 7.47 5.79
C PRO A 283 -8.51 6.97 5.79
N ALA A 284 -9.05 6.79 4.59
CA ALA A 284 -10.28 6.05 4.36
C ALA A 284 -10.11 4.57 4.75
N LEU A 285 -11.11 4.01 5.40
CA LEU A 285 -11.15 2.61 5.85
C LEU A 285 -12.18 1.80 5.08
N ALA A 286 -13.33 2.40 4.72
CA ALA A 286 -14.46 1.72 4.11
C ALA A 286 -14.05 0.90 2.86
N GLY A 287 -14.54 -0.35 2.78
CA GLY A 287 -14.34 -1.24 1.64
C GLY A 287 -12.91 -1.80 1.48
N ARG A 288 -12.03 -1.56 2.42
CA ARG A 288 -10.64 -2.06 2.36
C ARG A 288 -10.56 -3.53 2.76
N SER A 289 -9.54 -4.21 2.23
CA SER A 289 -9.23 -5.61 2.54
C SER A 289 -9.18 -5.86 4.07
N PRO A 290 -10.00 -6.78 4.60
CA PRO A 290 -10.02 -7.06 6.03
C PRO A 290 -8.72 -7.70 6.51
N SER A 291 -8.07 -8.54 5.71
CA SER A 291 -6.76 -9.11 6.04
C SER A 291 -5.69 -8.02 6.15
N TYR A 292 -5.69 -7.06 5.22
CA TYR A 292 -4.79 -5.91 5.30
C TYR A 292 -5.07 -5.07 6.55
N MET A 293 -6.34 -4.77 6.84
CA MET A 293 -6.73 -3.96 7.99
C MET A 293 -6.36 -4.63 9.32
N ALA A 294 -6.57 -5.94 9.44
CA ALA A 294 -6.20 -6.70 10.63
C ALA A 294 -4.69 -6.60 10.91
N ARG A 295 -3.85 -6.74 9.87
CA ARG A 295 -2.40 -6.53 10.02
C ARG A 295 -2.07 -5.14 10.53
N GLN A 296 -2.70 -4.09 9.98
CA GLN A 296 -2.42 -2.72 10.40
C GLN A 296 -2.80 -2.48 11.87
N LEU A 297 -3.97 -2.98 12.30
CA LEU A 297 -4.41 -2.85 13.70
C LEU A 297 -3.46 -3.60 14.64
N PHE A 298 -3.07 -4.81 14.29
CA PHE A 298 -2.14 -5.61 15.08
C PHE A 298 -0.71 -5.02 15.09
N ASP A 299 -0.25 -4.47 13.96
CA ASP A 299 1.03 -3.78 13.87
C ASP A 299 1.09 -2.52 14.76
N PHE A 300 -0.04 -1.83 14.95
CA PHE A 300 -0.15 -0.76 15.96
C PHE A 300 -0.10 -1.30 17.39
N GLN A 301 -0.80 -2.40 17.68
CA GLN A 301 -0.81 -3.01 19.01
C GLN A 301 0.59 -3.42 19.47
N THR A 302 1.36 -4.03 18.58
CA THR A 302 2.72 -4.51 18.88
C THR A 302 3.78 -3.40 18.80
N GLY A 303 3.42 -2.22 18.28
CA GLY A 303 4.37 -1.15 17.99
C GLY A 303 5.27 -1.43 16.78
N ALA A 304 4.99 -2.48 15.98
CA ALA A 304 5.69 -2.71 14.72
C ALA A 304 5.42 -1.59 13.71
N ARG A 305 4.25 -0.95 13.82
CA ARG A 305 3.89 0.27 13.11
C ARG A 305 3.78 1.42 14.12
N HIS A 306 4.71 2.35 14.04
CA HIS A 306 4.74 3.59 14.79
C HIS A 306 5.14 4.73 13.86
N GLY A 307 5.10 5.97 14.30
CA GLY A 307 5.33 7.15 13.48
C GLY A 307 4.32 8.24 13.85
N LEU A 308 4.45 9.40 13.24
CA LEU A 308 3.78 10.63 13.69
C LEU A 308 2.28 10.48 14.00
N TRP A 309 1.52 9.87 13.08
CA TRP A 309 0.07 9.70 13.26
C TRP A 309 -0.33 8.33 13.83
N SER A 310 0.60 7.38 13.87
CA SER A 310 0.35 6.02 14.34
C SER A 310 0.09 5.98 15.84
N ASP A 311 0.70 6.87 16.59
CA ASP A 311 0.56 6.94 18.05
C ASP A 311 -0.87 7.30 18.49
N LEU A 312 -1.64 7.97 17.63
CA LEU A 312 -3.07 8.20 17.89
C LEU A 312 -3.90 6.91 17.83
N MET A 313 -3.47 5.91 17.05
CA MET A 313 -4.15 4.63 16.95
C MET A 313 -3.80 3.66 18.08
N LYS A 314 -2.64 3.78 18.71
CA LYS A 314 -2.18 2.87 19.77
C LYS A 314 -3.19 2.70 20.91
N PRO A 315 -3.70 3.76 21.57
CA PRO A 315 -4.67 3.61 22.65
C PRO A 315 -5.99 2.99 22.17
N ILE A 316 -6.40 3.22 20.94
CA ILE A 316 -7.63 2.67 20.35
C ILE A 316 -7.54 1.15 20.20
N VAL A 317 -6.40 0.65 19.73
CA VAL A 317 -6.21 -0.79 19.44
C VAL A 317 -5.65 -1.58 20.61
N ALA A 318 -5.10 -0.92 21.63
CA ALA A 318 -4.32 -1.55 22.71
C ALA A 318 -5.05 -2.71 23.43
N LYS A 319 -6.37 -2.64 23.53
CA LYS A 319 -7.20 -3.63 24.23
C LYS A 319 -8.03 -4.52 23.29
N MET A 320 -7.84 -4.40 21.97
CA MET A 320 -8.56 -5.25 21.01
C MET A 320 -8.11 -6.70 21.14
N THR A 321 -9.06 -7.60 21.24
CA THR A 321 -8.85 -9.04 21.23
C THR A 321 -8.71 -9.55 19.78
N ALA A 322 -8.34 -10.82 19.62
CA ALA A 322 -8.33 -11.46 18.29
C ALA A 322 -9.75 -11.51 17.67
N GLU A 323 -10.80 -11.65 18.49
CA GLU A 323 -12.19 -11.58 18.01
C GLU A 323 -12.55 -10.15 17.57
N ASP A 324 -12.12 -9.14 18.30
CA ASP A 324 -12.35 -7.73 17.94
C ASP A 324 -11.70 -7.39 16.57
N LEU A 325 -10.50 -7.92 16.29
CA LEU A 325 -9.85 -7.75 15.01
C LEU A 325 -10.67 -8.36 13.86
N VAL A 326 -11.22 -9.54 14.02
CA VAL A 326 -12.11 -10.17 13.03
C VAL A 326 -13.36 -9.31 12.82
N ASN A 327 -14.05 -8.95 13.90
CA ASN A 327 -15.31 -8.24 13.84
C ASN A 327 -15.17 -6.84 13.24
N ILE A 328 -14.19 -6.05 13.71
CA ILE A 328 -14.00 -4.68 13.21
C ILE A 328 -13.60 -4.65 11.74
N THR A 329 -12.74 -5.57 11.31
CA THR A 329 -12.30 -5.62 9.91
C THR A 329 -13.38 -6.16 8.96
N ALA A 330 -14.23 -7.08 9.43
CA ALA A 330 -15.44 -7.52 8.72
C ALA A 330 -16.40 -6.34 8.48
N TYR A 331 -16.66 -5.54 9.51
CA TYR A 331 -17.50 -4.34 9.40
C TYR A 331 -16.91 -3.30 8.44
N ILE A 332 -15.64 -2.96 8.59
CA ILE A 332 -14.95 -1.99 7.70
C ILE A 332 -15.02 -2.44 6.25
N ALA A 333 -14.73 -3.72 5.99
CA ALA A 333 -14.75 -4.28 4.63
C ALA A 333 -16.16 -4.30 4.02
N SER A 334 -17.22 -4.45 4.85
CA SER A 334 -18.61 -4.45 4.40
C SER A 334 -19.15 -3.06 4.03
N LYS A 335 -18.41 -1.98 4.37
CA LYS A 335 -18.82 -0.61 4.05
C LYS A 335 -18.52 -0.29 2.60
N ASN A 336 -19.48 0.34 1.94
CA ASN A 336 -19.23 0.97 0.66
C ASN A 336 -18.80 2.42 0.90
N PRO A 337 -17.63 2.84 0.44
CA PRO A 337 -17.27 4.25 0.48
C PRO A 337 -18.30 5.05 -0.32
N PRO A 338 -18.59 6.30 0.07
CA PRO A 338 -19.47 7.16 -0.72
C PRO A 338 -18.90 7.28 -2.14
N ALA A 339 -19.78 7.32 -3.13
CA ALA A 339 -19.38 7.59 -4.51
C ALA A 339 -18.56 8.89 -4.54
N ALA A 340 -17.43 8.87 -5.24
CA ALA A 340 -16.59 10.05 -5.37
C ALA A 340 -17.46 11.21 -5.90
N ASP A 341 -17.52 12.31 -5.16
CA ASP A 341 -18.19 13.52 -5.67
C ASP A 341 -17.32 14.05 -6.83
N VAL A 342 -17.78 13.80 -8.05
CA VAL A 342 -17.14 14.23 -9.31
C VAL A 342 -16.88 15.74 -9.33
N ARG A 343 -17.56 16.51 -8.47
CA ARG A 343 -17.39 17.96 -8.34
C ARG A 343 -16.11 18.37 -7.61
N GLN A 344 -15.53 17.50 -6.76
CA GLN A 344 -14.26 17.81 -6.08
C GLN A 344 -13.04 17.59 -6.98
N THR A 345 -13.10 16.63 -7.91
CA THR A 345 -12.03 16.40 -8.89
C THR A 345 -11.96 17.50 -9.95
N ALA A 346 -13.09 18.16 -10.25
CA ALA A 346 -13.13 19.28 -11.19
C ALA A 346 -12.52 20.60 -10.63
N ARG A 347 -12.39 20.75 -9.32
CA ARG A 347 -11.75 21.94 -8.69
C ARG A 347 -10.23 21.88 -8.65
N ALA A 348 -9.62 20.78 -9.00
CA ALA A 348 -8.17 20.61 -9.10
C ALA A 348 -7.60 20.93 -10.50
N LYS A 349 -8.36 21.58 -11.38
CA LYS A 349 -7.77 22.13 -12.63
C LYS A 349 -6.75 23.19 -12.25
N PRO A 350 -5.51 23.13 -12.81
CA PRO A 350 -4.53 24.19 -12.61
C PRO A 350 -5.17 25.52 -13.05
N GLN A 351 -5.19 26.51 -12.15
CA GLN A 351 -5.49 27.88 -12.57
C GLN A 351 -4.45 28.24 -13.64
N SER A 352 -4.89 28.35 -14.87
CA SER A 352 -4.10 28.94 -15.94
C SER A 352 -3.62 30.30 -15.44
N ARG A 353 -2.32 30.47 -15.35
CA ARG A 353 -1.72 31.78 -15.07
C ARG A 353 -2.23 32.73 -16.14
N HIS A 354 -3.20 33.56 -15.79
CA HIS A 354 -3.54 34.72 -16.59
C HIS A 354 -2.29 35.60 -16.60
N SER A 355 -1.67 35.66 -17.78
CA SER A 355 -0.66 36.66 -18.12
C SER A 355 -1.21 38.04 -17.76
N ARG A 356 -0.57 38.70 -16.79
CA ARG A 356 -0.81 40.11 -16.53
C ARG A 356 -0.48 40.87 -17.82
N PRO A 357 -1.34 41.76 -18.31
CA PRO A 357 -0.94 42.62 -19.42
C PRO A 357 0.17 43.56 -18.92
N MET A 358 1.24 43.61 -19.71
CA MET A 358 2.32 44.57 -19.52
C MET A 358 1.72 46.00 -19.68
N TRP A 359 1.76 46.78 -18.64
CA TRP A 359 1.50 48.20 -18.70
C TRP A 359 2.71 48.89 -19.36
N ASN A 360 2.51 49.34 -20.60
CA ASN A 360 3.41 50.28 -21.25
C ASN A 360 3.20 51.65 -20.59
N GLY A 361 4.22 52.10 -19.91
CA GLY A 361 4.27 53.44 -19.36
C GLY A 361 4.35 54.49 -20.46
N SER A 362 3.43 55.41 -20.46
CA SER A 362 3.59 56.73 -21.09
C SER A 362 3.35 57.80 -20.01
N THR A 363 4.41 58.49 -19.71
CA THR A 363 4.49 59.63 -18.82
C THR A 363 3.65 60.78 -19.35
N ILE A 364 2.73 61.31 -18.57
CA ILE A 364 2.31 62.74 -18.68
C ILE A 364 2.34 63.32 -17.28
N CYS A 365 3.19 64.33 -17.17
CA CYS A 365 3.38 65.20 -16.02
C CYS A 365 2.28 66.24 -15.98
N GLY A 366 1.61 66.44 -14.82
CA GLY A 366 0.64 67.52 -14.59
C GLY A 366 0.55 67.81 -13.09
N SER A 367 1.15 68.90 -12.72
CA SER A 367 1.17 69.52 -11.39
C SER A 367 -0.20 69.67 -10.75
N ILE A 368 -0.35 69.39 -9.44
CA ILE A 368 -1.05 70.17 -8.42
C ILE A 368 -0.86 69.56 -7.02
N SER A 369 -0.17 70.28 -6.22
CA SER A 369 -0.21 70.59 -4.78
C SER A 369 -0.61 69.50 -3.77
N CYS A 370 0.33 69.24 -2.88
CA CYS A 370 0.21 68.55 -1.57
C CYS A 370 -0.66 69.38 -0.58
N ARG A 371 -1.44 68.69 0.22
CA ARG A 371 -1.66 69.03 1.63
C ARG A 371 -1.67 67.81 2.51
N PHE A 372 -0.73 67.77 3.43
CA PHE A 372 -0.70 66.93 4.62
C PHE A 372 -1.78 67.41 5.59
N VAL A 373 -2.55 66.48 6.15
CA VAL A 373 -3.26 66.72 7.41
C VAL A 373 -2.98 65.50 8.30
N SER A 374 -2.19 65.77 9.31
CA SER A 374 -2.00 64.94 10.49
C SER A 374 -3.20 65.10 11.42
N GLY A 375 -3.73 64.04 11.94
CA GLY A 375 -4.75 64.03 12.99
C GLY A 375 -4.45 62.91 13.99
N HIS A 376 -3.95 63.33 15.14
CA HIS A 376 -3.80 62.51 16.36
C HIS A 376 -5.16 62.37 17.06
N SER A 377 -5.34 61.24 17.73
CA SER A 377 -5.75 61.05 19.15
C SER A 377 -6.81 59.99 19.35
N ARG A 378 -6.41 58.98 20.13
CA ARG A 378 -6.94 58.58 21.44
C ARG A 378 -8.47 58.36 21.55
N VAL A 379 -8.89 57.21 21.85
CA VAL A 379 -9.05 56.57 23.18
C VAL A 379 -9.02 55.05 23.01
#